data_4aa83662a1e5d96f463d21b28a8fb007
#
_entry.id   4aa83662a1e5d96f463d21b28a8fb007
#
_cell.length_a   1.000
_cell.length_b   1.000
_cell.length_c   1.000
_cell.angle_alpha   90.00
_cell.angle_beta   90.00
_cell.angle_gamma   90.00
#
_symmetry.space_group_name_H-M   'P 1'
#
loop_
_entity.id
_entity.type
_entity.pdbx_description
1 polymer ?
#
loop_
_entity_poly.entity_id
_entity_poly.type
_entity_poly.pdbx_seq_one_letter_code
_entity_poly.pdbx_strand_id
1 'polypeptide(L)'
;MIAAPEAAPSHEGREAARGAISGTVMGFDFGAKRTGVAVGETSTRIANALGTIAAQANEARFAAIDGYVRQWKPAAFVVGQPRHADGAPHEVAKLAAKFARRLAARYKLPVALVDETLSSAEAERQLRDARPRGGARKGDVDALAAAVILQGFLDDPENHERIAP
;
A
#
# COMPACT_ATOMS: atom_id res chain seq x y z
N MET A 1 24.50 31.46 -30.01
CA MET A 1 23.72 31.69 -28.79
C MET A 1 23.67 30.40 -28.00
N ILE A 2 24.45 30.32 -26.95
CA ILE A 2 24.52 29.12 -26.12
C ILE A 2 23.36 29.22 -25.10
N ALA A 3 22.42 28.31 -25.13
CA ALA A 3 21.40 28.23 -24.11
C ALA A 3 22.08 28.01 -22.75
N ALA A 4 21.73 28.80 -21.77
CA ALA A 4 22.21 28.60 -20.41
C ALA A 4 21.84 27.18 -19.97
N PRO A 5 22.75 26.44 -19.32
CA PRO A 5 22.38 25.14 -18.81
C PRO A 5 21.24 25.32 -17.81
N GLU A 6 20.18 24.59 -18.08
CA GLU A 6 19.04 24.54 -17.18
C GLU A 6 19.53 24.12 -15.80
N ALA A 7 19.34 24.97 -14.81
CA ALA A 7 19.79 24.71 -13.46
C ALA A 7 19.16 23.39 -12.99
N ALA A 8 19.99 22.48 -12.48
CA ALA A 8 19.48 21.26 -11.90
C ALA A 8 18.45 21.63 -10.82
N PRO A 9 17.27 20.97 -10.81
CA PRO A 9 16.25 21.28 -9.81
C PRO A 9 16.83 21.12 -8.40
N SER A 10 16.54 22.06 -7.54
CA SER A 10 16.90 22.01 -6.13
C SER A 10 16.37 20.72 -5.48
N HIS A 11 16.94 20.33 -4.35
CA HIS A 11 16.47 19.15 -3.61
C HIS A 11 14.96 19.21 -3.34
N GLU A 12 14.43 20.36 -3.02
CA GLU A 12 13.00 20.60 -2.85
C GLU A 12 12.23 20.37 -4.16
N GLY A 13 12.77 20.79 -5.28
CA GLY A 13 12.19 20.54 -6.60
C GLY A 13 12.25 19.09 -7.00
N ARG A 14 13.21 18.30 -6.52
CA ARG A 14 13.29 16.85 -6.76
C ARG A 14 12.30 16.07 -5.90
N GLU A 15 12.03 16.52 -4.69
CA GLU A 15 10.97 15.95 -3.86
C GLU A 15 9.59 16.30 -4.42
N ALA A 16 9.39 17.52 -4.87
CA ALA A 16 8.17 17.91 -5.59
C ALA A 16 8.05 17.21 -6.95
N ALA A 17 9.16 16.97 -7.65
CA ALA A 17 9.20 16.25 -8.94
C ALA A 17 9.05 14.72 -8.78
N ARG A 18 9.31 14.17 -7.60
CA ARG A 18 8.92 12.80 -7.27
C ARG A 18 7.40 12.66 -7.13
N GLY A 19 6.68 13.76 -7.29
CA GLY A 19 5.25 13.85 -7.42
C GLY A 19 4.51 13.39 -6.18
N ALA A 20 3.72 14.25 -5.60
CA ALA A 20 2.66 13.78 -4.74
C ALA A 20 1.90 12.69 -5.51
N ILE A 21 1.74 11.51 -4.92
CA ILE A 21 0.92 10.47 -5.50
C ILE A 21 -0.50 11.02 -5.64
N SER A 22 -1.02 11.00 -6.85
CA SER A 22 -2.34 11.53 -7.16
C SER A 22 -3.13 10.54 -8.00
N GLY A 23 -4.38 10.32 -7.63
CA GLY A 23 -5.30 9.42 -8.31
C GLY A 23 -5.67 8.20 -7.49
N THR A 24 -5.96 7.11 -8.17
CA THR A 24 -6.32 5.83 -7.55
C THR A 24 -5.08 5.16 -6.96
N VAL A 25 -5.18 4.71 -5.73
CA VAL A 25 -4.09 4.02 -5.01
C VAL A 25 -4.62 2.69 -4.49
N MET A 26 -3.86 1.63 -4.67
CA MET A 26 -4.20 0.32 -4.11
C MET A 26 -3.32 0.03 -2.90
N GLY A 27 -3.96 -0.46 -1.84
CA GLY A 27 -3.30 -0.85 -0.61
C GLY A 27 -3.28 -2.36 -0.42
N PHE A 28 -2.21 -2.85 0.16
CA PHE A 28 -2.02 -4.28 0.42
C PHE A 28 -1.59 -4.51 1.87
N ASP A 29 -2.24 -5.47 2.48
CA ASP A 29 -1.77 -6.09 3.72
C ASP A 29 -1.15 -7.43 3.35
N PHE A 30 0.19 -7.45 3.25
CA PHE A 30 0.91 -8.61 2.77
C PHE A 30 0.98 -9.71 3.82
N GLY A 31 0.54 -10.91 3.45
CA GLY A 31 0.74 -12.13 4.21
C GLY A 31 1.23 -13.25 3.32
N ALA A 32 1.98 -14.19 3.87
CA ALA A 32 2.54 -15.31 3.09
C ALA A 32 1.47 -16.18 2.45
N LYS A 33 0.35 -16.38 3.14
CA LYS A 33 -0.76 -17.22 2.68
C LYS A 33 -1.92 -16.42 2.11
N ARG A 34 -2.12 -15.19 2.59
CA ARG A 34 -3.20 -14.30 2.17
C ARG A 34 -2.71 -12.88 2.14
N THR A 35 -3.19 -12.14 1.17
CA THR A 35 -2.90 -10.71 1.01
C THR A 35 -4.20 -9.95 0.90
N GLY A 36 -4.44 -9.05 1.82
CA GLY A 36 -5.60 -8.15 1.77
C GLY A 36 -5.39 -7.06 0.72
N VAL A 37 -6.47 -6.67 0.05
CA VAL A 37 -6.46 -5.66 -1.02
C VAL A 37 -7.50 -4.59 -0.74
N ALA A 38 -7.10 -3.35 -0.90
CA ALA A 38 -7.96 -2.18 -0.79
C ALA A 38 -7.70 -1.20 -1.94
N VAL A 39 -8.65 -0.30 -2.17
CA VAL A 39 -8.52 0.78 -3.15
C VAL A 39 -8.99 2.08 -2.54
N GLY A 40 -8.36 3.18 -2.91
CA GLY A 40 -8.74 4.52 -2.48
C GLY A 40 -8.35 5.57 -3.49
N GLU A 41 -8.82 6.78 -3.24
CA GLU A 41 -8.54 7.95 -4.06
C GLU A 41 -7.88 9.03 -3.21
N THR A 42 -6.83 9.62 -3.75
CA THR A 42 -6.15 10.73 -3.06
C THR A 42 -7.03 11.97 -2.95
N SER A 43 -7.93 12.19 -3.91
CA SER A 43 -8.84 13.35 -3.91
C SER A 43 -9.88 13.29 -2.81
N THR A 44 -10.46 12.13 -2.54
CA THR A 44 -11.49 11.94 -1.50
C THR A 44 -10.90 11.54 -0.16
N ARG A 45 -9.68 10.98 -0.16
CA ARG A 45 -9.01 10.39 1.02
C ARG A 45 -9.81 9.29 1.68
N ILE A 46 -10.53 8.50 0.87
CA ILE A 46 -11.32 7.38 1.36
C ILE A 46 -10.76 6.08 0.81
N ALA A 47 -10.49 5.13 1.70
CA ALA A 47 -10.08 3.78 1.36
C ALA A 47 -11.24 2.80 1.54
N ASN A 48 -11.34 1.86 0.62
CA ASN A 48 -12.35 0.80 0.63
C ASN A 48 -11.69 -0.56 0.50
N ALA A 49 -12.15 -1.51 1.29
CA ALA A 49 -11.72 -2.90 1.18
C ALA A 49 -12.23 -3.50 -0.12
N LEU A 50 -11.37 -4.22 -0.84
CA LEU A 50 -11.76 -4.91 -2.09
C LEU A 50 -11.89 -6.41 -1.89
N GLY A 51 -10.90 -7.05 -1.32
CA GLY A 51 -10.91 -8.49 -1.18
C GLY A 51 -9.62 -9.04 -0.62
N THR A 52 -9.51 -10.36 -0.66
CA THR A 52 -8.33 -11.06 -0.18
C THR A 52 -7.85 -12.02 -1.26
N ILE A 53 -6.55 -12.03 -1.48
CA ILE A 53 -5.89 -12.97 -2.38
C ILE A 53 -5.38 -14.13 -1.53
N ALA A 54 -5.95 -15.32 -1.71
CA ALA A 54 -5.51 -16.52 -1.04
C ALA A 54 -4.53 -17.27 -1.97
N ALA A 55 -3.24 -16.94 -1.85
CA ALA A 55 -2.19 -17.54 -2.64
C ALA A 55 -0.87 -17.56 -1.88
N GLN A 56 -0.19 -18.71 -1.88
CA GLN A 56 1.15 -18.85 -1.30
C GLN A 56 2.24 -18.57 -2.33
N ALA A 57 2.03 -18.98 -3.56
CA ALA A 57 2.99 -18.77 -4.65
C ALA A 57 2.88 -17.34 -5.19
N ASN A 58 4.02 -16.72 -5.44
CA ASN A 58 4.06 -15.37 -6.02
C ASN A 58 3.37 -15.29 -7.38
N GLU A 59 3.52 -16.31 -8.20
CA GLU A 59 2.88 -16.37 -9.52
C GLU A 59 1.36 -16.26 -9.43
N ALA A 60 0.73 -17.04 -8.56
CA ALA A 60 -0.72 -17.01 -8.36
C ALA A 60 -1.16 -15.69 -7.73
N ARG A 61 -0.37 -15.16 -6.78
CA ARG A 61 -0.62 -13.86 -6.13
C ARG A 61 -0.61 -12.73 -7.16
N PHE A 62 0.42 -12.65 -7.98
CA PHE A 62 0.54 -11.61 -8.99
C PHE A 62 -0.46 -11.76 -10.13
N ALA A 63 -0.87 -12.97 -10.47
CA ALA A 63 -1.96 -13.17 -11.43
C ALA A 63 -3.27 -12.55 -10.93
N ALA A 64 -3.59 -12.70 -9.64
CA ALA A 64 -4.74 -12.05 -9.03
C ALA A 64 -4.58 -10.52 -8.97
N ILE A 65 -3.39 -10.02 -8.62
CA ILE A 65 -3.10 -8.59 -8.60
C ILE A 65 -3.25 -7.99 -10.01
N ASP A 66 -2.80 -8.66 -11.05
CA ASP A 66 -2.98 -8.21 -12.44
C ASP A 66 -4.45 -7.91 -12.76
N GLY A 67 -5.36 -8.72 -12.26
CA GLY A 67 -6.81 -8.51 -12.41
C GLY A 67 -7.27 -7.22 -11.75
N TYR A 68 -6.84 -6.98 -10.53
CA TYR A 68 -7.16 -5.74 -9.81
C TYR A 68 -6.54 -4.51 -10.49
N VAL A 69 -5.30 -4.61 -10.93
CA VAL A 69 -4.61 -3.51 -11.61
C VAL A 69 -5.31 -3.15 -12.92
N ARG A 70 -5.75 -4.13 -13.69
CA ARG A 70 -6.52 -3.89 -14.93
C ARG A 70 -7.85 -3.22 -14.65
N GLN A 71 -8.52 -3.60 -13.59
CA GLN A 71 -9.82 -3.05 -13.21
C GLN A 71 -9.71 -1.62 -12.68
N TRP A 72 -8.76 -1.36 -11.80
CA TRP A 72 -8.68 -0.10 -11.05
C TRP A 72 -7.66 0.89 -11.59
N LYS A 73 -6.71 0.45 -12.39
CA LYS A 73 -5.66 1.27 -13.01
C LYS A 73 -5.00 2.23 -12.03
N PRO A 74 -4.37 1.72 -10.96
CA PRO A 74 -3.81 2.56 -9.92
C PRO A 74 -2.62 3.39 -10.43
N ALA A 75 -2.42 4.54 -9.83
CA ALA A 75 -1.25 5.39 -10.03
C ALA A 75 -0.08 4.99 -9.11
N ALA A 76 -0.38 4.31 -8.01
CA ALA A 76 0.59 3.89 -7.01
C ALA A 76 0.04 2.76 -6.14
N PHE A 77 0.94 2.14 -5.39
CA PHE A 77 0.59 1.12 -4.39
C PHE A 77 1.05 1.55 -3.01
N VAL A 78 0.35 1.06 -2.00
CA VAL A 78 0.72 1.19 -0.59
C VAL A 78 0.83 -0.20 0.00
N VAL A 79 1.93 -0.49 0.67
CA VAL A 79 2.14 -1.76 1.36
C VAL A 79 2.40 -1.49 2.83
N GLY A 80 1.66 -2.15 3.69
CA GLY A 80 1.90 -2.10 5.13
C GLY A 80 3.14 -2.92 5.49
N GLN A 81 4.04 -2.31 6.25
CA GLN A 81 5.23 -2.96 6.78
C GLN A 81 5.10 -3.05 8.30
N PRO A 82 5.07 -4.25 8.88
CA PRO A 82 5.08 -4.36 10.32
C PRO A 82 6.39 -3.82 10.86
N ARG A 83 6.32 -2.77 11.67
CA ARG A 83 7.47 -2.23 12.39
C ARG A 83 7.50 -2.82 13.78
N HIS A 84 8.70 -3.16 14.18
CA HIS A 84 8.93 -3.77 15.47
C HIS A 84 8.82 -2.78 16.61
N ALA A 85 7.74 -2.88 17.38
CA ALA A 85 7.90 -2.86 18.81
C ALA A 85 8.21 -4.32 19.19
N ASP A 86 9.27 -4.55 19.94
CA ASP A 86 9.74 -5.80 20.52
C ASP A 86 8.92 -7.07 20.20
N GLY A 87 9.44 -7.96 19.37
CA GLY A 87 8.96 -9.32 19.20
C GLY A 87 8.31 -9.65 17.86
N ALA A 88 8.14 -8.72 16.92
CA ALA A 88 7.66 -9.08 15.60
C ALA A 88 8.80 -9.66 14.75
N PRO A 89 8.57 -10.74 13.97
CA PRO A 89 9.64 -11.34 13.18
C PRO A 89 10.15 -10.37 12.12
N HIS A 90 11.46 -10.10 12.11
CA HIS A 90 12.11 -9.30 11.05
C HIS A 90 11.81 -9.83 9.65
N GLU A 91 11.55 -11.13 9.54
CA GLU A 91 11.27 -11.81 8.29
C GLU A 91 9.99 -11.31 7.60
N VAL A 92 8.94 -11.02 8.35
CA VAL A 92 7.67 -10.50 7.78
C VAL A 92 7.89 -9.11 7.18
N ALA A 93 8.64 -8.25 7.87
CA ALA A 93 8.99 -6.92 7.36
C ALA A 93 9.83 -7.02 6.07
N LYS A 94 10.79 -7.94 6.03
CA LYS A 94 11.60 -8.18 4.83
C LYS A 94 10.77 -8.70 3.66
N LEU A 95 9.84 -9.59 3.91
CA LEU A 95 8.95 -10.13 2.88
C LEU A 95 8.00 -9.06 2.34
N ALA A 96 7.47 -8.20 3.21
CA ALA A 96 6.63 -7.07 2.79
C ALA A 96 7.43 -6.09 1.93
N ALA A 97 8.66 -5.75 2.31
CA ALA A 97 9.53 -4.88 1.53
C ALA A 97 9.89 -5.52 0.18
N LYS A 98 10.15 -6.81 0.14
CA LYS A 98 10.41 -7.55 -1.10
C LYS A 98 9.20 -7.57 -2.02
N PHE A 99 8.02 -7.78 -1.46
CA PHE A 99 6.76 -7.70 -2.18
C PHE A 99 6.55 -6.31 -2.79
N ALA A 100 6.80 -5.25 -2.00
CA ALA A 100 6.70 -3.87 -2.48
C ALA A 100 7.65 -3.60 -3.65
N ARG A 101 8.89 -4.06 -3.57
CA ARG A 101 9.85 -3.93 -4.67
C ARG A 101 9.40 -4.67 -5.94
N ARG A 102 8.81 -5.84 -5.79
CA ARG A 102 8.26 -6.61 -6.92
C ARG A 102 7.07 -5.91 -7.57
N LEU A 103 6.20 -5.29 -6.78
CA LEU A 103 5.10 -4.45 -7.30
C LEU A 103 5.65 -3.30 -8.12
N ALA A 104 6.61 -2.57 -7.57
CA ALA A 104 7.23 -1.43 -8.25
C ALA A 104 7.86 -1.84 -9.58
N ALA A 105 8.58 -2.94 -9.62
CA ALA A 105 9.25 -3.43 -10.82
C ALA A 105 8.27 -3.95 -11.86
N ARG A 106 7.25 -4.69 -11.43
CA ARG A 106 6.28 -5.33 -12.33
C ARG A 106 5.38 -4.32 -13.03
N TYR A 107 4.87 -3.35 -12.28
CA TYR A 107 3.89 -2.39 -12.79
C TYR A 107 4.49 -1.04 -13.14
N LYS A 108 5.75 -0.82 -12.82
CA LYS A 108 6.47 0.45 -13.04
C LYS A 108 5.74 1.63 -12.40
N LEU A 109 5.27 1.42 -11.20
CA LEU A 109 4.57 2.40 -10.38
C LEU A 109 5.27 2.57 -9.03
N PRO A 110 5.19 3.77 -8.44
CA PRO A 110 5.75 3.96 -7.09
C PRO A 110 4.98 3.16 -6.05
N VAL A 111 5.69 2.71 -5.03
CA VAL A 111 5.12 2.01 -3.88
C VAL A 111 5.51 2.74 -2.61
N ALA A 112 4.54 3.01 -1.76
CA ALA A 112 4.75 3.55 -0.43
C ALA A 112 4.75 2.41 0.59
N LEU A 113 5.82 2.29 1.36
CA LEU A 113 5.86 1.42 2.54
C LEU A 113 5.42 2.21 3.74
N VAL A 114 4.36 1.77 4.38
CA VAL A 114 3.73 2.43 5.53
C VAL A 114 3.94 1.59 6.78
N ASP A 115 4.28 2.25 7.85
CA ASP A 115 4.44 1.61 9.15
C ASP A 115 3.08 1.25 9.77
N GLU A 116 2.87 -0.03 10.05
CA GLU A 116 1.63 -0.52 10.66
C GLU A 116 1.55 -0.29 12.17
N THR A 117 2.65 0.06 12.85
CA THR A 117 2.67 0.11 14.32
C THR A 117 1.75 1.17 14.92
N LEU A 118 1.49 2.25 14.18
CA LEU A 118 0.65 3.37 14.64
C LEU A 118 -0.84 3.09 14.50
N SER A 119 -1.22 2.01 13.84
CA SER A 119 -2.60 1.76 13.42
C SER A 119 -3.28 0.61 14.16
N SER A 120 -2.61 -0.16 15.02
CA SER A 120 -3.19 -1.41 15.55
C SER A 120 -4.44 -1.20 16.42
N ALA A 121 -4.43 -0.23 17.34
CA ALA A 121 -5.60 0.03 18.19
C ALA A 121 -6.74 0.70 17.42
N GLU A 122 -6.40 1.62 16.52
CA GLU A 122 -7.36 2.29 15.65
C GLU A 122 -7.89 1.36 14.57
N ALA A 123 -7.01 0.52 14.00
CA ALA A 123 -7.37 -0.51 13.05
C ALA A 123 -8.36 -1.51 13.66
N GLU A 124 -8.11 -1.98 14.86
CA GLU A 124 -9.03 -2.86 15.57
C GLU A 124 -10.39 -2.21 15.83
N ARG A 125 -10.39 -0.90 16.13
CA ARG A 125 -11.62 -0.13 16.33
C ARG A 125 -12.38 -0.02 15.02
N GLN A 126 -11.73 0.36 13.93
CA GLN A 126 -12.35 0.47 12.62
C GLN A 126 -12.83 -0.90 12.11
N LEU A 127 -12.07 -1.96 12.35
CA LEU A 127 -12.48 -3.32 12.03
C LEU A 127 -13.71 -3.76 12.80
N ARG A 128 -13.84 -3.35 14.07
CA ARG A 128 -15.02 -3.63 14.88
C ARG A 128 -16.25 -2.87 14.37
N ASP A 129 -16.08 -1.59 14.04
CA ASP A 129 -17.16 -0.73 13.56
C ASP A 129 -17.64 -1.11 12.15
N ALA A 130 -16.74 -1.66 11.33
CA ALA A 130 -17.02 -2.06 9.96
C ALA A 130 -17.50 -3.52 9.83
N ARG A 131 -17.55 -4.30 10.92
CA ARG A 131 -18.02 -5.69 10.88
C ARG A 131 -19.47 -5.76 10.43
N PRO A 132 -19.74 -6.47 9.32
CA PRO A 132 -21.13 -6.76 8.96
C PRO A 132 -21.77 -7.61 10.07
N ARG A 133 -23.06 -7.42 10.27
CA ARG A 133 -23.83 -8.25 11.19
C ARG A 133 -23.71 -9.73 10.78
N GLY A 134 -23.14 -10.57 11.65
CA GLY A 134 -22.97 -11.99 11.37
C GLY A 134 -21.53 -12.51 11.37
N GLY A 135 -20.56 -11.66 11.69
CA GLY A 135 -19.15 -12.02 11.79
C GLY A 135 -18.39 -11.89 10.48
N ALA A 136 -17.21 -11.25 10.54
CA ALA A 136 -16.33 -11.13 9.39
C ALA A 136 -15.67 -12.48 9.10
N ARG A 137 -15.68 -12.92 7.85
CA ARG A 137 -14.85 -14.02 7.38
C ARG A 137 -13.38 -13.60 7.42
N LYS A 138 -12.46 -14.57 7.52
CA LYS A 138 -11.01 -14.28 7.55
C LYS A 138 -10.56 -13.41 6.39
N GLY A 139 -11.11 -13.62 5.20
CA GLY A 139 -10.81 -12.81 4.00
C GLY A 139 -11.25 -11.37 4.12
N ASP A 140 -12.37 -11.10 4.78
CA ASP A 140 -12.87 -9.74 4.99
C ASP A 140 -11.99 -8.98 5.98
N VAL A 141 -11.42 -9.66 6.97
CA VAL A 141 -10.48 -9.08 7.93
C VAL A 141 -9.20 -8.62 7.23
N ASP A 142 -8.65 -9.43 6.33
CA ASP A 142 -7.45 -9.06 5.59
C ASP A 142 -7.69 -7.86 4.65
N ALA A 143 -8.83 -7.82 3.99
CA ALA A 143 -9.22 -6.70 3.14
C ALA A 143 -9.44 -5.42 3.94
N LEU A 144 -10.07 -5.52 5.11
CA LEU A 144 -10.25 -4.38 6.02
C LEU A 144 -8.90 -3.89 6.57
N ALA A 145 -8.00 -4.79 6.90
CA ALA A 145 -6.64 -4.42 7.32
C ALA A 145 -5.91 -3.65 6.21
N ALA A 146 -6.03 -4.09 4.97
CA ALA A 146 -5.48 -3.36 3.82
C ALA A 146 -6.10 -1.97 3.68
N ALA A 147 -7.41 -1.84 3.88
CA ALA A 147 -8.11 -0.55 3.85
C ALA A 147 -7.61 0.39 4.96
N VAL A 148 -7.35 -0.13 6.16
CA VAL A 148 -6.80 0.65 7.27
C VAL A 148 -5.38 1.15 6.96
N ILE A 149 -4.54 0.30 6.40
CA ILE A 149 -3.19 0.66 5.96
C ILE A 149 -3.26 1.77 4.90
N LEU A 150 -4.11 1.61 3.91
CA LEU A 150 -4.30 2.60 2.87
C LEU A 150 -4.87 3.90 3.41
N GLN A 151 -5.82 3.84 4.33
CA GLN A 151 -6.39 5.03 4.97
C GLN A 151 -5.33 5.81 5.74
N GLY A 152 -4.43 5.13 6.44
CA GLY A 152 -3.29 5.75 7.11
C GLY A 152 -2.39 6.52 6.16
N PHE A 153 -2.15 5.98 4.99
CA PHE A 153 -1.42 6.67 3.92
C PHE A 153 -2.19 7.89 3.41
N LEU A 154 -3.48 7.75 3.15
CA LEU A 154 -4.31 8.86 2.63
C LEU A 154 -4.44 10.01 3.64
N ASP A 155 -4.45 9.69 4.93
CA ASP A 155 -4.51 10.68 6.02
C ASP A 155 -3.18 11.41 6.23
N ASP A 156 -2.05 10.74 5.96
CA ASP A 156 -0.71 11.30 6.10
C ASP A 156 0.20 10.79 4.97
N PRO A 157 0.04 11.33 3.75
CA PRO A 157 0.73 10.80 2.57
C PRO A 157 2.23 11.08 2.52
N GLU A 158 2.77 11.84 3.47
CA GLU A 158 4.20 12.15 3.53
C GLU A 158 4.99 11.20 4.44
N ASN A 159 4.32 10.49 5.34
CA ASN A 159 4.95 9.64 6.34
C ASN A 159 5.10 8.19 5.86
N HIS A 160 5.96 7.99 4.88
CA HIS A 160 6.23 6.66 4.33
C HIS A 160 7.61 6.59 3.66
N GLU A 161 8.13 5.39 3.57
CA GLU A 161 9.28 5.08 2.72
C GLU A 161 8.78 4.85 1.28
N ARG A 162 9.42 5.47 0.31
CA ARG A 162 9.03 5.37 -1.09
C ARG A 162 9.98 4.46 -1.87
N ILE A 163 9.42 3.48 -2.55
CA ILE A 163 10.14 2.64 -3.50
C ILE A 163 9.82 3.12 -4.91
N ALA A 164 10.87 3.55 -5.62
CA ALA A 164 10.74 3.96 -7.01
C ALA A 164 10.58 2.75 -7.93
N PRO A 165 9.84 2.89 -9.02
CA PRO A 165 9.73 1.83 -10.02
C PRO A 165 11.05 1.50 -10.68
#